data_f4e6dbd879c727366271d5a235d7f539
#
_entry.id   f4e6dbd879c727366271d5a235d7f539
#
_cell.length_a   1.000
_cell.length_b   1.000
_cell.length_c   1.000
_cell.angle_alpha   90.00
_cell.angle_beta   90.00
_cell.angle_gamma   90.00
#
_symmetry.space_group_name_H-M   'P 1'
#
loop_
_entity.id
_entity.type
_entity.pdbx_description
1 polymer ?
#
loop_
_entity_poly.entity_id
_entity_poly.type
_entity_poly.pdbx_seq_one_letter_code
_entity_poly.pdbx_strand_id
1 'polypeptide(L)'
;MRITRTARERERQRTFARLERLYREGRYEEVEAGAQALAATSWRDRFRPVARWERQARTLATGVAVAHGRGDEVLAELETLIAELEPVDADTHVLQLVVRANRTVVLIGQERHEEAEAESLDILRAVTRLAHLTPLLRLELRVLGNLGRALCGQARHEEAEEIARGNLPRADERSAVPLCAVLMRALNGQGRYEETLAVARRFAPPPQRADSGLVDLFTGAAQLGLGRLGEAEAAARRALTDCERQLHPAHPRTREVRDLLARVTGEDPFG
;
A
#
# COMPACT_ATOMS: atom_id res chain seq x y z
N MET A 1 -15.67 -12.25 -37.97
CA MET A 1 -15.98 -12.18 -36.53
C MET A 1 -14.78 -12.46 -35.60
N ARG A 2 -13.83 -13.34 -35.93
CA ARG A 2 -12.60 -13.59 -35.11
C ARG A 2 -11.60 -12.41 -35.08
N ILE A 3 -11.44 -11.67 -36.17
CA ILE A 3 -10.45 -10.57 -36.30
C ILE A 3 -10.81 -9.36 -35.43
N THR A 4 -12.09 -9.04 -35.31
CA THR A 4 -12.57 -7.92 -34.46
C THR A 4 -12.44 -8.20 -32.98
N ARG A 5 -12.51 -9.48 -32.56
CA ARG A 5 -12.36 -9.90 -31.16
C ARG A 5 -10.91 -9.76 -30.68
N THR A 6 -9.94 -10.15 -31.52
CA THR A 6 -8.50 -10.00 -31.21
C THR A 6 -8.04 -8.53 -31.19
N ALA A 7 -8.63 -7.67 -32.02
CA ALA A 7 -8.31 -6.25 -32.03
C ALA A 7 -8.80 -5.56 -30.73
N ARG A 8 -10.06 -5.82 -30.32
CA ARG A 8 -10.61 -5.29 -29.04
C ARG A 8 -9.84 -5.79 -27.83
N GLU A 9 -9.43 -7.05 -27.83
CA GLU A 9 -8.62 -7.63 -26.73
C GLU A 9 -7.26 -6.94 -26.62
N ARG A 10 -6.58 -6.70 -27.74
CA ARG A 10 -5.31 -5.94 -27.77
C ARG A 10 -5.50 -4.49 -27.32
N GLU A 11 -6.61 -3.87 -27.65
CA GLU A 11 -6.93 -2.51 -27.22
C GLU A 11 -7.11 -2.44 -25.69
N ARG A 12 -7.88 -3.36 -25.10
CA ARG A 12 -8.07 -3.47 -23.66
C ARG A 12 -6.75 -3.71 -22.94
N GLN A 13 -5.92 -4.61 -23.46
CA GLN A 13 -4.59 -4.88 -22.92
C GLN A 13 -3.71 -3.63 -22.93
N ARG A 14 -3.73 -2.85 -24.03
CA ARG A 14 -2.99 -1.57 -24.11
C ARG A 14 -3.53 -0.55 -23.12
N THR A 15 -4.85 -0.45 -22.99
CA THR A 15 -5.49 0.44 -22.03
C THR A 15 -5.08 0.07 -20.61
N PHE A 16 -5.15 -1.20 -20.24
CA PHE A 16 -4.74 -1.66 -18.92
C PHE A 16 -3.25 -1.39 -18.63
N ALA A 17 -2.37 -1.71 -19.57
CA ALA A 17 -0.94 -1.42 -19.46
C ALA A 17 -0.65 0.08 -19.32
N ARG A 18 -1.46 0.96 -19.97
CA ARG A 18 -1.40 2.40 -19.75
C ARG A 18 -1.83 2.78 -18.33
N LEU A 19 -2.91 2.21 -17.81
CA LEU A 19 -3.39 2.47 -16.46
C LEU A 19 -2.37 2.04 -15.40
N GLU A 20 -1.72 0.88 -15.56
CA GLU A 20 -0.64 0.43 -14.68
C GLU A 20 0.56 1.39 -14.69
N ARG A 21 0.87 2.00 -15.85
CA ARG A 21 1.91 3.02 -15.97
C ARG A 21 1.51 4.29 -15.20
N LEU A 22 0.31 4.79 -15.43
CA LEU A 22 -0.24 5.96 -14.73
C LEU A 22 -0.26 5.75 -13.20
N TYR A 23 -0.61 4.53 -12.76
CA TYR A 23 -0.54 4.16 -11.34
C TYR A 23 0.87 4.30 -10.79
N ARG A 24 1.88 3.82 -11.53
CA ARG A 24 3.29 3.95 -11.15
C ARG A 24 3.80 5.39 -11.17
N GLU A 25 3.19 6.25 -11.97
CA GLU A 25 3.46 7.69 -12.05
C GLU A 25 2.71 8.49 -10.97
N GLY A 26 1.87 7.84 -10.14
CA GLY A 26 1.06 8.52 -9.12
C GLY A 26 -0.12 9.35 -9.66
N ARG A 27 -0.50 9.15 -10.93
CA ARG A 27 -1.61 9.84 -11.60
C ARG A 27 -2.94 9.13 -11.28
N TYR A 28 -3.28 9.10 -10.00
CA TYR A 28 -4.34 8.27 -9.46
C TYR A 28 -5.72 8.61 -10.01
N GLU A 29 -6.03 9.89 -10.21
CA GLU A 29 -7.31 10.33 -10.73
C GLU A 29 -7.56 9.83 -12.17
N GLU A 30 -6.50 9.80 -13.00
CA GLU A 30 -6.58 9.27 -14.36
C GLU A 30 -6.68 7.76 -14.40
N VAL A 31 -6.03 7.07 -13.44
CA VAL A 31 -6.17 5.63 -13.29
C VAL A 31 -7.60 5.27 -12.91
N GLU A 32 -8.18 5.97 -11.95
CA GLU A 32 -9.53 5.74 -11.48
C GLU A 32 -10.56 5.96 -12.60
N ALA A 33 -10.50 7.10 -13.28
CA ALA A 33 -11.37 7.39 -14.43
C ALA A 33 -11.23 6.36 -15.56
N GLY A 34 -10.00 5.98 -15.89
CA GLY A 34 -9.72 4.98 -16.92
C GLY A 34 -10.15 3.57 -16.53
N ALA A 35 -10.00 3.17 -15.27
CA ALA A 35 -10.44 1.89 -14.77
C ALA A 35 -11.98 1.80 -14.75
N GLN A 36 -12.67 2.85 -14.33
CA GLN A 36 -14.14 2.94 -14.40
C GLN A 36 -14.64 2.84 -15.84
N ALA A 37 -14.00 3.56 -16.78
CA ALA A 37 -14.35 3.46 -18.20
C ALA A 37 -14.12 2.06 -18.76
N LEU A 38 -13.04 1.39 -18.38
CA LEU A 38 -12.74 0.01 -18.80
C LEU A 38 -13.77 -0.99 -18.24
N ALA A 39 -14.15 -0.85 -16.98
CA ALA A 39 -15.18 -1.66 -16.33
C ALA A 39 -16.56 -1.45 -17.00
N ALA A 40 -16.94 -0.20 -17.26
CA ALA A 40 -18.23 0.14 -17.89
C ALA A 40 -18.36 -0.40 -19.32
N THR A 41 -17.27 -0.44 -20.09
CA THR A 41 -17.30 -1.03 -21.45
C THR A 41 -17.47 -2.53 -21.42
N SER A 42 -17.06 -3.16 -20.35
CA SER A 42 -17.11 -4.60 -20.14
C SER A 42 -18.55 -5.10 -19.88
N TRP A 43 -19.38 -4.32 -19.18
CA TRP A 43 -20.76 -4.67 -18.86
C TRP A 43 -21.68 -4.88 -20.08
N ARG A 44 -21.38 -4.24 -21.20
CA ARG A 44 -22.18 -4.36 -22.45
C ARG A 44 -21.91 -5.64 -23.25
N ASP A 45 -20.80 -6.32 -22.99
CA ASP A 45 -20.36 -7.54 -23.69
C ASP A 45 -20.43 -8.74 -22.74
N ARG A 46 -21.53 -9.44 -22.65
CA ARG A 46 -21.82 -10.58 -21.73
C ARG A 46 -20.99 -11.86 -21.94
N PHE A 47 -19.75 -11.78 -22.45
CA PHE A 47 -18.90 -12.95 -22.69
C PHE A 47 -17.72 -13.05 -21.70
N ARG A 48 -17.37 -14.29 -21.26
CA ARG A 48 -16.32 -14.62 -20.27
C ARG A 48 -14.99 -13.83 -20.34
N PRO A 49 -14.42 -13.50 -21.50
CA PRO A 49 -13.17 -12.71 -21.56
C PRO A 49 -13.31 -11.29 -21.02
N VAL A 50 -14.52 -10.77 -21.04
CA VAL A 50 -14.86 -9.40 -20.62
C VAL A 50 -14.83 -9.30 -19.09
N ALA A 51 -15.33 -10.29 -18.39
CA ALA A 51 -15.31 -10.35 -16.93
C ALA A 51 -13.88 -10.27 -16.33
N ARG A 52 -12.85 -10.75 -17.07
CA ARG A 52 -11.45 -10.65 -16.62
C ARG A 52 -10.99 -9.20 -16.55
N TRP A 53 -11.19 -8.42 -17.62
CA TRP A 53 -10.77 -7.01 -17.68
C TRP A 53 -11.54 -6.13 -16.69
N GLU A 54 -12.82 -6.42 -16.50
CA GLU A 54 -13.63 -5.77 -15.50
C GLU A 54 -13.07 -5.97 -14.10
N ARG A 55 -12.81 -7.21 -13.71
CA ARG A 55 -12.23 -7.53 -12.38
C ARG A 55 -10.85 -6.91 -12.21
N GLN A 56 -10.00 -6.94 -13.23
CA GLN A 56 -8.68 -6.29 -13.19
C GLN A 56 -8.81 -4.77 -13.04
N ALA A 57 -9.75 -4.14 -13.76
CA ALA A 57 -10.00 -2.71 -13.67
C ALA A 57 -10.54 -2.33 -12.29
N ARG A 58 -11.49 -3.07 -11.74
CA ARG A 58 -12.02 -2.87 -10.38
C ARG A 58 -10.93 -3.06 -9.32
N THR A 59 -10.09 -4.08 -9.46
CA THR A 59 -8.94 -4.31 -8.58
C THR A 59 -7.95 -3.13 -8.62
N LEU A 60 -7.70 -2.59 -9.81
CA LEU A 60 -6.81 -1.43 -9.94
C LEU A 60 -7.43 -0.18 -9.33
N ALA A 61 -8.73 0.07 -9.56
CA ALA A 61 -9.44 1.23 -9.00
C ALA A 61 -9.46 1.18 -7.45
N THR A 62 -9.79 0.01 -6.86
CA THR A 62 -9.75 -0.16 -5.41
C THR A 62 -8.34 -0.01 -4.85
N GLY A 63 -7.31 -0.50 -5.56
CA GLY A 63 -5.91 -0.32 -5.19
C GLY A 63 -5.48 1.14 -5.18
N VAL A 64 -5.95 1.95 -6.14
CA VAL A 64 -5.74 3.40 -6.19
C VAL A 64 -6.43 4.10 -5.00
N ALA A 65 -7.69 3.77 -4.73
CA ALA A 65 -8.43 4.36 -3.61
C ALA A 65 -7.74 4.07 -2.27
N VAL A 66 -7.27 2.82 -2.07
CA VAL A 66 -6.49 2.43 -0.88
C VAL A 66 -5.17 3.20 -0.79
N ALA A 67 -4.42 3.30 -1.88
CA ALA A 67 -3.15 4.04 -1.91
C ALA A 67 -3.33 5.55 -1.68
N HIS A 68 -4.51 6.08 -2.00
CA HIS A 68 -4.88 7.48 -1.80
C HIS A 68 -5.46 7.77 -0.41
N GLY A 69 -5.73 6.73 0.42
CA GLY A 69 -6.28 6.86 1.77
C GLY A 69 -7.81 6.82 1.84
N ARG A 70 -8.47 6.40 0.76
CA ARG A 70 -9.92 6.20 0.68
C ARG A 70 -10.31 4.72 0.84
N GLY A 71 -9.54 3.98 1.65
CA GLY A 71 -9.74 2.54 1.83
C GLY A 71 -11.11 2.18 2.37
N ASP A 72 -11.64 2.98 3.31
CA ASP A 72 -12.96 2.75 3.91
C ASP A 72 -14.10 2.83 2.87
N GLU A 73 -13.97 3.70 1.86
CA GLU A 73 -14.97 3.85 0.79
C GLU A 73 -15.06 2.61 -0.12
N VAL A 74 -13.98 1.82 -0.20
CA VAL A 74 -13.88 0.68 -1.12
C VAL A 74 -13.84 -0.68 -0.41
N LEU A 75 -13.98 -0.73 0.91
CA LEU A 75 -13.91 -1.98 1.66
C LEU A 75 -14.97 -3.00 1.20
N ALA A 76 -16.23 -2.57 1.06
CA ALA A 76 -17.31 -3.45 0.58
C ALA A 76 -17.06 -3.96 -0.85
N GLU A 77 -16.45 -3.13 -1.70
CA GLU A 77 -16.06 -3.52 -3.06
C GLU A 77 -14.92 -4.54 -3.06
N LEU A 78 -13.93 -4.37 -2.15
CA LEU A 78 -12.86 -5.36 -1.98
C LEU A 78 -13.41 -6.72 -1.52
N GLU A 79 -14.37 -6.73 -0.59
CA GLU A 79 -15.03 -7.96 -0.13
C GLU A 79 -15.84 -8.64 -1.24
N THR A 80 -16.55 -7.85 -2.02
CA THR A 80 -17.28 -8.35 -3.21
C THR A 80 -16.32 -8.96 -4.23
N LEU A 81 -15.22 -8.29 -4.54
CA LEU A 81 -14.19 -8.80 -5.46
C LEU A 81 -13.54 -10.08 -4.95
N ILE A 82 -13.26 -10.20 -3.66
CA ILE A 82 -12.72 -11.43 -3.06
C ILE A 82 -13.68 -12.60 -3.25
N ALA A 83 -14.97 -12.38 -3.05
CA ALA A 83 -16.00 -13.40 -3.23
C ALA A 83 -16.21 -13.80 -4.71
N GLU A 84 -16.11 -12.83 -5.64
CA GLU A 84 -16.25 -13.07 -7.09
C GLU A 84 -15.03 -13.75 -7.73
N LEU A 85 -13.85 -13.58 -7.13
CA LEU A 85 -12.57 -14.10 -7.64
C LEU A 85 -12.32 -15.51 -7.12
N GLU A 86 -13.13 -16.48 -7.53
CA GLU A 86 -12.85 -17.90 -7.26
C GLU A 86 -11.51 -18.29 -7.94
N PRO A 87 -10.58 -18.95 -7.22
CA PRO A 87 -9.25 -19.29 -7.73
C PRO A 87 -9.28 -20.50 -8.68
N VAL A 88 -9.96 -20.36 -9.82
CA VAL A 88 -10.09 -21.42 -10.84
C VAL A 88 -8.82 -21.61 -11.68
N ASP A 89 -7.95 -20.63 -11.73
CA ASP A 89 -6.64 -20.64 -12.38
C ASP A 89 -5.64 -19.76 -11.62
N ALA A 90 -4.36 -19.87 -11.97
CA ALA A 90 -3.28 -19.13 -11.29
C ALA A 90 -3.46 -17.61 -11.40
N ASP A 91 -3.87 -17.10 -12.56
CA ASP A 91 -4.05 -15.66 -12.80
C ASP A 91 -5.17 -15.08 -11.92
N THR A 92 -6.31 -15.79 -11.85
CA THR A 92 -7.45 -15.38 -11.01
C THR A 92 -7.10 -15.46 -9.52
N HIS A 93 -6.34 -16.50 -9.13
CA HIS A 93 -5.87 -16.62 -7.76
C HIS A 93 -4.91 -15.49 -7.38
N VAL A 94 -3.94 -15.16 -8.24
CA VAL A 94 -3.03 -14.02 -8.00
C VAL A 94 -3.81 -12.71 -7.89
N LEU A 95 -4.81 -12.50 -8.74
CA LEU A 95 -5.66 -11.30 -8.67
C LEU A 95 -6.41 -11.23 -7.33
N GLN A 96 -6.97 -12.34 -6.87
CA GLN A 96 -7.63 -12.43 -5.55
C GLN A 96 -6.64 -12.07 -4.42
N LEU A 97 -5.41 -12.60 -4.47
CA LEU A 97 -4.39 -12.27 -3.47
C LEU A 97 -4.00 -10.79 -3.47
N VAL A 98 -3.98 -10.14 -4.64
CA VAL A 98 -3.78 -8.69 -4.76
C VAL A 98 -4.92 -7.91 -4.09
N VAL A 99 -6.18 -8.30 -4.31
CA VAL A 99 -7.34 -7.67 -3.67
C VAL A 99 -7.30 -7.86 -2.16
N ARG A 100 -6.99 -9.06 -1.68
CA ARG A 100 -6.82 -9.35 -0.25
C ARG A 100 -5.70 -8.53 0.38
N ALA A 101 -4.57 -8.36 -0.32
CA ALA A 101 -3.48 -7.51 0.13
C ALA A 101 -3.86 -6.01 0.18
N ASN A 102 -4.77 -5.53 -0.67
CA ASN A 102 -5.35 -4.19 -0.57
C ASN A 102 -6.25 -4.08 0.67
N ARG A 103 -7.11 -5.09 0.91
CA ARG A 103 -7.96 -5.16 2.11
C ARG A 103 -7.13 -5.13 3.40
N THR A 104 -6.00 -5.85 3.45
CA THR A 104 -5.08 -5.82 4.60
C THR A 104 -4.63 -4.39 4.94
N VAL A 105 -4.35 -3.53 3.93
CA VAL A 105 -3.98 -2.13 4.15
C VAL A 105 -5.13 -1.34 4.79
N VAL A 106 -6.38 -1.61 4.38
CA VAL A 106 -7.57 -0.97 4.98
C VAL A 106 -7.73 -1.41 6.43
N LEU A 107 -7.62 -2.71 6.71
CA LEU A 107 -7.69 -3.25 8.08
C LEU A 107 -6.64 -2.60 9.00
N ILE A 108 -5.40 -2.42 8.53
CA ILE A 108 -4.35 -1.72 9.29
C ILE A 108 -4.76 -0.25 9.55
N GLY A 109 -5.34 0.43 8.57
CA GLY A 109 -5.82 1.80 8.71
C GLY A 109 -6.98 1.95 9.70
N GLN A 110 -7.75 0.87 9.92
CA GLN A 110 -8.83 0.73 10.89
C GLN A 110 -8.37 0.18 12.26
N GLU A 111 -7.05 0.00 12.47
CA GLU A 111 -6.45 -0.56 13.69
C GLU A 111 -6.85 -2.03 13.97
N ARG A 112 -7.39 -2.74 12.98
CA ARG A 112 -7.74 -4.17 13.04
C ARG A 112 -6.50 -5.03 12.76
N HIS A 113 -5.49 -4.88 13.62
CA HIS A 113 -4.14 -5.40 13.38
C HIS A 113 -4.07 -6.94 13.41
N GLU A 114 -4.80 -7.59 14.29
CA GLU A 114 -4.84 -9.07 14.39
C GLU A 114 -5.45 -9.70 13.12
N GLU A 115 -6.52 -9.11 12.59
CA GLU A 115 -7.14 -9.56 11.34
C GLU A 115 -6.20 -9.32 10.15
N ALA A 116 -5.52 -8.18 10.13
CA ALA A 116 -4.54 -7.87 9.09
C ALA A 116 -3.33 -8.83 9.12
N GLU A 117 -2.88 -9.23 10.31
CA GLU A 117 -1.83 -10.24 10.49
C GLU A 117 -2.31 -11.60 9.96
N ALA A 118 -3.47 -12.09 10.43
CA ALA A 118 -4.01 -13.37 10.00
C ALA A 118 -4.16 -13.45 8.47
N GLU A 119 -4.72 -12.41 7.86
CA GLU A 119 -4.89 -12.36 6.41
C GLU A 119 -3.55 -12.29 5.66
N SER A 120 -2.59 -11.51 6.16
CA SER A 120 -1.24 -11.44 5.57
C SER A 120 -0.55 -12.81 5.58
N LEU A 121 -0.63 -13.55 6.68
CA LEU A 121 -0.07 -14.90 6.79
C LEU A 121 -0.74 -15.88 5.82
N ASP A 122 -2.06 -15.80 5.65
CA ASP A 122 -2.78 -16.63 4.69
C ASP A 122 -2.38 -16.32 3.24
N ILE A 123 -2.22 -15.04 2.90
CA ILE A 123 -1.73 -14.63 1.58
C ILE A 123 -0.31 -15.17 1.35
N LEU A 124 0.59 -15.06 2.32
CA LEU A 124 1.97 -15.56 2.21
C LEU A 124 2.03 -17.07 1.99
N ARG A 125 1.18 -17.84 2.70
CA ARG A 125 1.06 -19.30 2.45
C ARG A 125 0.60 -19.60 1.02
N ALA A 126 -0.35 -18.82 0.49
CA ALA A 126 -0.83 -18.97 -0.88
C ALA A 126 0.25 -18.58 -1.90
N VAL A 127 0.97 -17.47 -1.67
CA VAL A 127 2.10 -17.03 -2.50
C VAL A 127 3.17 -18.12 -2.58
N THR A 128 3.54 -18.72 -1.45
CA THR A 128 4.51 -19.83 -1.42
C THR A 128 4.05 -21.02 -2.25
N ARG A 129 2.76 -21.38 -2.19
CA ARG A 129 2.22 -22.48 -3.01
C ARG A 129 2.21 -22.18 -4.51
N LEU A 130 2.10 -20.91 -4.90
CA LEU A 130 2.05 -20.46 -6.30
C LEU A 130 3.41 -20.10 -6.88
N ALA A 131 4.45 -19.99 -6.07
CA ALA A 131 5.78 -19.49 -6.47
C ALA A 131 6.43 -20.31 -7.61
N HIS A 132 6.08 -21.59 -7.75
CA HIS A 132 6.56 -22.44 -8.85
C HIS A 132 5.84 -22.21 -10.19
N LEU A 133 4.68 -21.52 -10.18
CA LEU A 133 3.88 -21.24 -11.38
C LEU A 133 4.14 -19.85 -11.95
N THR A 134 4.41 -18.87 -11.07
CA THR A 134 4.57 -17.46 -11.47
C THR A 134 5.45 -16.70 -10.48
N PRO A 135 6.25 -15.71 -10.95
CA PRO A 135 7.05 -14.88 -10.07
C PRO A 135 6.17 -13.92 -9.25
N LEU A 136 6.13 -14.10 -7.94
CA LEU A 136 5.28 -13.35 -7.01
C LEU A 136 6.09 -12.51 -5.99
N LEU A 137 7.40 -12.34 -6.18
CA LEU A 137 8.27 -11.66 -5.22
C LEU A 137 7.75 -10.26 -4.82
N ARG A 138 7.24 -9.48 -5.77
CA ARG A 138 6.70 -8.15 -5.44
C ARG A 138 5.46 -8.19 -4.57
N LEU A 139 4.57 -9.17 -4.81
CA LEU A 139 3.40 -9.37 -3.97
C LEU A 139 3.81 -9.87 -2.58
N GLU A 140 4.73 -10.83 -2.52
CA GLU A 140 5.31 -11.34 -1.26
C GLU A 140 5.87 -10.19 -0.41
N LEU A 141 6.77 -9.37 -0.97
CA LEU A 141 7.41 -8.26 -0.25
C LEU A 141 6.40 -7.20 0.20
N ARG A 142 5.37 -6.92 -0.61
CA ARG A 142 4.29 -6.02 -0.22
C ARG A 142 3.50 -6.57 0.97
N VAL A 143 3.16 -7.86 0.95
CA VAL A 143 2.42 -8.51 2.04
C VAL A 143 3.27 -8.62 3.30
N LEU A 144 4.57 -8.87 3.19
CA LEU A 144 5.51 -8.81 4.31
C LEU A 144 5.57 -7.40 4.91
N GLY A 145 5.53 -6.36 4.09
CA GLY A 145 5.39 -4.98 4.57
C GLY A 145 4.07 -4.74 5.32
N ASN A 146 2.95 -5.28 4.83
CA ASN A 146 1.67 -5.20 5.54
C ASN A 146 1.71 -5.96 6.87
N LEU A 147 2.25 -7.17 6.88
CA LEU A 147 2.44 -7.97 8.09
C LEU A 147 3.28 -7.22 9.14
N GLY A 148 4.42 -6.65 8.73
CA GLY A 148 5.25 -5.87 9.64
C GLY A 148 4.54 -4.64 10.20
N ARG A 149 3.69 -3.97 9.40
CA ARG A 149 2.86 -2.85 9.89
C ARG A 149 1.81 -3.32 10.91
N ALA A 150 1.16 -4.46 10.67
CA ALA A 150 0.20 -5.05 11.59
C ALA A 150 0.86 -5.44 12.92
N LEU A 151 2.05 -6.02 12.88
CA LEU A 151 2.86 -6.36 14.07
C LEU A 151 3.27 -5.10 14.85
N CYS A 152 3.71 -4.04 14.16
CA CYS A 152 3.98 -2.75 14.82
C CYS A 152 2.74 -2.19 15.52
N GLY A 153 1.55 -2.31 14.92
CA GLY A 153 0.30 -1.89 15.54
C GLY A 153 -0.07 -2.70 16.78
N GLN A 154 0.44 -3.94 16.91
CA GLN A 154 0.31 -4.80 18.08
C GLN A 154 1.49 -4.63 19.08
N ALA A 155 2.34 -3.62 18.89
CA ALA A 155 3.56 -3.39 19.67
C ALA A 155 4.59 -4.55 19.61
N ARG A 156 4.48 -5.47 18.64
CA ARG A 156 5.43 -6.58 18.37
C ARG A 156 6.57 -6.08 17.47
N HIS A 157 7.32 -5.10 17.96
CA HIS A 157 8.30 -4.35 17.17
C HIS A 157 9.51 -5.18 16.75
N GLU A 158 9.96 -6.11 17.58
CA GLU A 158 11.11 -6.97 17.29
C GLU A 158 10.81 -7.91 16.11
N GLU A 159 9.64 -8.52 16.08
CA GLU A 159 9.21 -9.39 14.97
C GLU A 159 9.04 -8.59 13.67
N ALA A 160 8.50 -7.38 13.75
CA ALA A 160 8.40 -6.49 12.59
C ALA A 160 9.78 -6.09 12.04
N GLU A 161 10.77 -5.84 12.92
CA GLU A 161 12.15 -5.56 12.54
C GLU A 161 12.79 -6.75 11.85
N GLU A 162 12.61 -7.97 12.37
CA GLU A 162 13.14 -9.21 11.78
C GLU A 162 12.60 -9.40 10.34
N ILE A 163 11.29 -9.22 10.14
CA ILE A 163 10.67 -9.29 8.81
C ILE A 163 11.30 -8.27 7.87
N ALA A 164 11.42 -7.02 8.30
CA ALA A 164 11.96 -5.97 7.45
C ALA A 164 13.43 -6.24 7.08
N ARG A 165 14.29 -6.53 8.05
CA ARG A 165 15.72 -6.79 7.83
C ARG A 165 15.96 -8.05 6.98
N GLY A 166 15.21 -9.11 7.22
CA GLY A 166 15.35 -10.38 6.49
C GLY A 166 14.95 -10.26 5.01
N ASN A 167 14.12 -9.29 4.64
CA ASN A 167 13.58 -9.17 3.28
C ASN A 167 14.10 -7.95 2.50
N LEU A 168 14.68 -6.94 3.13
CA LEU A 168 15.31 -5.80 2.45
C LEU A 168 16.36 -6.19 1.40
N PRO A 169 17.24 -7.20 1.62
CA PRO A 169 18.22 -7.59 0.60
C PRO A 169 17.62 -8.16 -0.69
N ARG A 170 16.36 -8.60 -0.67
CA ARG A 170 15.63 -9.17 -1.81
C ARG A 170 14.81 -8.12 -2.57
N ALA A 171 14.69 -6.91 -2.02
CA ALA A 171 13.81 -5.88 -2.52
C ALA A 171 14.49 -5.01 -3.58
N ASP A 172 13.76 -4.67 -4.65
CA ASP A 172 14.13 -3.56 -5.52
C ASP A 172 13.79 -2.21 -4.84
N GLU A 173 14.23 -1.09 -5.41
CA GLU A 173 14.03 0.25 -4.84
C GLU A 173 12.57 0.52 -4.41
N ARG A 174 11.59 0.05 -5.18
CA ARG A 174 10.16 0.24 -4.89
C ARG A 174 9.66 -0.67 -3.80
N SER A 175 10.03 -1.92 -3.85
CA SER A 175 9.62 -2.93 -2.87
C SER A 175 10.31 -2.72 -1.51
N ALA A 176 11.44 -2.01 -1.48
CA ALA A 176 12.13 -1.64 -0.26
C ALA A 176 11.38 -0.58 0.57
N VAL A 177 10.58 0.30 -0.07
CA VAL A 177 9.89 1.41 0.63
C VAL A 177 9.04 0.93 1.80
N PRO A 178 8.06 0.00 1.63
CA PRO A 178 7.25 -0.47 2.74
C PRO A 178 8.06 -1.19 3.81
N LEU A 179 9.13 -1.91 3.45
CA LEU A 179 9.98 -2.61 4.42
C LEU A 179 10.86 -1.63 5.22
N CYS A 180 11.41 -0.58 4.59
CA CYS A 180 12.12 0.49 5.31
C CYS A 180 11.18 1.24 6.26
N ALA A 181 9.94 1.50 5.86
CA ALA A 181 8.94 2.12 6.71
C ALA A 181 8.63 1.25 7.95
N VAL A 182 8.48 -0.06 7.76
CA VAL A 182 8.32 -1.02 8.87
C VAL A 182 9.54 -1.00 9.79
N LEU A 183 10.75 -1.03 9.22
CA LEU A 183 11.99 -1.01 10.00
C LEU A 183 12.08 0.26 10.86
N MET A 184 11.84 1.44 10.25
CA MET A 184 11.89 2.71 11.00
C MET A 184 10.81 2.78 12.08
N ARG A 185 9.60 2.30 11.79
CA ARG A 185 8.51 2.23 12.78
C ARG A 185 8.86 1.29 13.94
N ALA A 186 9.39 0.11 13.64
CA ALA A 186 9.79 -0.88 14.62
C ALA A 186 10.92 -0.39 15.53
N LEU A 187 11.95 0.24 14.96
CA LEU A 187 13.05 0.85 15.72
C LEU A 187 12.56 1.98 16.63
N ASN A 188 11.66 2.84 16.15
CA ASN A 188 11.03 3.87 16.97
C ASN A 188 10.23 3.27 18.12
N GLY A 189 9.46 2.21 17.87
CA GLY A 189 8.71 1.52 18.92
C GLY A 189 9.58 0.86 19.98
N GLN A 190 10.80 0.48 19.63
CA GLN A 190 11.82 -0.06 20.55
C GLN A 190 12.65 1.03 21.26
N GLY A 191 12.42 2.33 20.98
CA GLY A 191 13.24 3.43 21.49
C GLY A 191 14.63 3.57 20.86
N ARG A 192 14.90 2.86 19.75
CA ARG A 192 16.18 2.86 19.02
C ARG A 192 16.24 3.98 17.99
N TYR A 193 16.02 5.20 18.46
CA TYR A 193 15.82 6.39 17.63
C TYR A 193 17.02 6.77 16.75
N GLU A 194 18.25 6.64 17.26
CA GLU A 194 19.46 6.93 16.47
C GLU A 194 19.62 5.96 15.29
N GLU A 195 19.18 4.70 15.45
CA GLU A 195 19.18 3.74 14.35
C GLU A 195 18.12 4.09 13.31
N THR A 196 16.94 4.55 13.73
CA THR A 196 15.92 5.09 12.79
C THR A 196 16.51 6.24 11.95
N LEU A 197 17.19 7.19 12.58
CA LEU A 197 17.82 8.30 11.87
C LEU A 197 18.95 7.82 10.92
N ALA A 198 19.68 6.77 11.30
CA ALA A 198 20.68 6.17 10.42
C ALA A 198 20.05 5.48 9.19
N VAL A 199 18.93 4.78 9.37
CA VAL A 199 18.14 4.20 8.26
C VAL A 199 17.61 5.31 7.35
N ALA A 200 16.97 6.35 7.91
CA ALA A 200 16.40 7.46 7.17
C ALA A 200 17.44 8.18 6.29
N ARG A 201 18.66 8.41 6.81
CA ARG A 201 19.76 9.04 6.04
C ARG A 201 20.22 8.20 4.85
N ARG A 202 20.12 6.88 4.92
CA ARG A 202 20.54 5.96 3.85
C ARG A 202 19.43 5.65 2.85
N PHE A 203 18.20 5.90 3.27
CA PHE A 203 17.02 5.59 2.48
C PHE A 203 16.54 6.84 1.74
N ALA A 204 16.77 6.87 0.42
CA ALA A 204 16.21 7.87 -0.48
C ALA A 204 15.15 7.16 -1.35
N PRO A 205 13.87 7.12 -0.92
CA PRO A 205 12.83 6.47 -1.71
C PRO A 205 12.66 7.19 -3.06
N PRO A 206 12.38 6.43 -4.14
CA PRO A 206 12.01 7.07 -5.39
C PRO A 206 10.75 7.93 -5.14
N PRO A 207 10.66 9.13 -5.73
CA PRO A 207 9.54 10.03 -5.49
C PRO A 207 8.23 9.38 -5.97
N GLN A 208 7.42 8.92 -5.04
CA GLN A 208 6.10 8.39 -5.29
C GLN A 208 5.08 9.13 -4.41
N ARG A 209 3.96 9.49 -4.99
CA ARG A 209 2.87 10.17 -4.29
C ARG A 209 2.41 9.40 -3.05
N ALA A 210 2.29 8.07 -3.14
CA ALA A 210 1.90 7.22 -2.02
C ALA A 210 2.89 7.24 -0.83
N ASP A 211 4.14 7.65 -1.04
CA ASP A 211 5.18 7.63 -0.01
C ASP A 211 5.47 9.03 0.58
N SER A 212 4.70 10.05 0.14
CA SER A 212 4.87 11.44 0.58
C SER A 212 4.84 11.57 2.11
N GLY A 213 5.81 12.28 2.66
CA GLY A 213 5.94 12.53 4.09
C GLY A 213 6.38 11.32 4.94
N LEU A 214 6.58 10.13 4.35
CA LEU A 214 6.83 8.89 5.09
C LEU A 214 8.13 8.93 5.91
N VAL A 215 9.23 9.35 5.29
CA VAL A 215 10.55 9.39 5.95
C VAL A 215 10.59 10.48 7.00
N ASP A 216 10.03 11.66 6.70
CA ASP A 216 9.96 12.77 7.65
C ASP A 216 9.07 12.45 8.86
N LEU A 217 7.99 11.70 8.69
CA LEU A 217 7.16 11.21 9.82
C LEU A 217 8.00 10.39 10.80
N PHE A 218 8.72 9.37 10.34
CA PHE A 218 9.52 8.52 11.22
C PHE A 218 10.76 9.23 11.77
N THR A 219 11.35 10.13 10.99
CA THR A 219 12.45 11.00 11.46
C THR A 219 11.97 11.92 12.57
N GLY A 220 10.83 12.57 12.40
CA GLY A 220 10.23 13.44 13.42
C GLY A 220 9.88 12.68 14.70
N ALA A 221 9.32 11.48 14.58
CA ALA A 221 9.04 10.62 15.74
C ALA A 221 10.33 10.22 16.47
N ALA A 222 11.41 9.89 15.76
CA ALA A 222 12.71 9.59 16.36
C ALA A 222 13.33 10.81 17.05
N GLN A 223 13.27 12.00 16.44
CA GLN A 223 13.77 13.24 17.03
C GLN A 223 12.98 13.59 18.32
N LEU A 224 11.66 13.41 18.30
CA LEU A 224 10.83 13.59 19.50
C LEU A 224 11.27 12.63 20.63
N GLY A 225 11.49 11.36 20.30
CA GLY A 225 11.96 10.36 21.26
C GLY A 225 13.34 10.69 21.87
N LEU A 226 14.19 11.43 21.14
CA LEU A 226 15.49 11.93 21.59
C LEU A 226 15.40 13.28 22.33
N GLY A 227 14.18 13.85 22.49
CA GLY A 227 13.98 15.16 23.10
C GLY A 227 14.41 16.34 22.23
N ARG A 228 14.67 16.13 20.95
CA ARG A 228 15.10 17.16 19.98
C ARG A 228 13.88 17.86 19.37
N LEU A 229 13.14 18.64 20.17
CA LEU A 229 11.82 19.16 19.81
C LEU A 229 11.83 20.02 18.54
N GLY A 230 12.80 20.91 18.36
CA GLY A 230 12.88 21.76 17.16
C GLY A 230 13.10 20.99 15.87
N GLU A 231 13.91 19.91 15.92
CA GLU A 231 14.16 19.04 14.77
C GLU A 231 12.93 18.16 14.48
N ALA A 232 12.25 17.68 15.54
CA ALA A 232 11.01 16.92 15.44
C ALA A 232 9.90 17.75 14.79
N GLU A 233 9.72 19.00 15.24
CA GLU A 233 8.73 19.93 14.67
C GLU A 233 9.03 20.21 13.19
N ALA A 234 10.27 20.52 12.85
CA ALA A 234 10.66 20.76 11.46
C ALA A 234 10.38 19.57 10.55
N ALA A 235 10.67 18.34 11.00
CA ALA A 235 10.38 17.13 10.26
C ALA A 235 8.85 16.89 10.14
N ALA A 236 8.09 17.04 11.23
CA ALA A 236 6.64 16.88 11.21
C ALA A 236 5.95 17.89 10.27
N ARG A 237 6.39 19.16 10.25
CA ARG A 237 5.88 20.18 9.32
C ARG A 237 6.17 19.85 7.86
N ARG A 238 7.37 19.35 7.53
CA ARG A 238 7.68 18.89 6.16
C ARG A 238 6.80 17.71 5.78
N ALA A 239 6.67 16.71 6.67
CA ALA A 239 5.80 15.56 6.44
C ALA A 239 4.35 15.99 6.19
N LEU A 240 3.82 16.92 6.99
CA LEU A 240 2.45 17.43 6.84
C LEU A 240 2.26 18.12 5.49
N THR A 241 3.17 19.01 5.13
CA THR A 241 3.13 19.74 3.85
C THR A 241 3.11 18.76 2.67
N ASP A 242 3.93 17.73 2.71
CA ASP A 242 3.98 16.72 1.65
C ASP A 242 2.71 15.86 1.62
N CYS A 243 2.20 15.44 2.78
CA CYS A 243 0.95 14.69 2.87
C CYS A 243 -0.23 15.49 2.32
N GLU A 244 -0.40 16.74 2.75
CA GLU A 244 -1.51 17.60 2.31
C GLU A 244 -1.47 17.94 0.83
N ARG A 245 -0.29 18.03 0.25
CA ARG A 245 -0.11 18.27 -1.18
C ARG A 245 -0.42 17.04 -2.04
N GLN A 246 -0.15 15.83 -1.56
CA GLN A 246 -0.08 14.64 -2.39
C GLN A 246 -1.12 13.56 -2.04
N LEU A 247 -1.58 13.52 -0.79
CA LEU A 247 -2.49 12.50 -0.27
C LEU A 247 -3.91 13.06 -0.08
N HIS A 248 -4.85 12.15 0.03
CA HIS A 248 -6.22 12.54 0.43
C HIS A 248 -6.24 13.04 1.89
N PRO A 249 -7.07 14.04 2.24
CA PRO A 249 -7.14 14.56 3.62
C PRO A 249 -7.40 13.50 4.69
N ALA A 250 -8.18 12.45 4.35
CA ALA A 250 -8.47 11.32 5.23
C ALA A 250 -7.36 10.26 5.29
N HIS A 251 -6.24 10.45 4.59
CA HIS A 251 -5.18 9.44 4.57
C HIS A 251 -4.62 9.20 5.98
N PRO A 252 -4.49 7.93 6.45
CA PRO A 252 -4.01 7.61 7.79
C PRO A 252 -2.70 8.29 8.17
N ARG A 253 -1.74 8.38 7.23
CA ARG A 253 -0.48 9.07 7.45
C ARG A 253 -0.65 10.56 7.76
N THR A 254 -1.57 11.25 7.11
CA THR A 254 -1.85 12.67 7.39
C THR A 254 -2.30 12.85 8.85
N ARG A 255 -3.11 11.92 9.36
CA ARG A 255 -3.54 11.88 10.76
C ARG A 255 -2.34 11.62 11.68
N GLU A 256 -1.54 10.59 11.41
CA GLU A 256 -0.33 10.28 12.19
C GLU A 256 0.64 11.47 12.28
N VAL A 257 0.80 12.23 11.19
CA VAL A 257 1.68 13.41 11.14
C VAL A 257 1.11 14.55 11.98
N ARG A 258 -0.21 14.78 11.93
CA ARG A 258 -0.87 15.79 12.78
C ARG A 258 -0.74 15.46 14.26
N ASP A 259 -0.94 14.19 14.61
CA ASP A 259 -0.77 13.71 15.99
C ASP A 259 0.70 13.88 16.47
N LEU A 260 1.66 13.61 15.59
CA LEU A 260 3.07 13.85 15.88
C LEU A 260 3.34 15.35 16.12
N LEU A 261 2.82 16.22 15.26
CA LEU A 261 3.01 17.66 15.36
C LEU A 261 2.40 18.20 16.67
N ALA A 262 1.18 17.78 16.99
CA ALA A 262 0.50 18.16 18.25
C ALA A 262 1.31 17.74 19.49
N ARG A 263 1.86 16.53 19.49
CA ARG A 263 2.74 16.05 20.58
C ARG A 263 4.02 16.86 20.71
N VAL A 264 4.57 17.36 19.61
CA VAL A 264 5.81 18.15 19.58
C VAL A 264 5.56 19.59 20.03
N THR A 265 4.44 20.20 19.59
CA THR A 265 4.11 21.61 19.91
C THR A 265 3.38 21.76 21.25
N GLY A 266 2.84 20.67 21.81
CA GLY A 266 1.99 20.70 23.00
C GLY A 266 0.60 21.27 22.73
N GLU A 267 0.22 21.39 21.45
CA GLU A 267 -1.12 21.82 21.04
C GLU A 267 -2.11 20.63 21.05
N ASP A 268 -3.36 20.89 21.40
CA ASP A 268 -4.40 19.86 21.30
C ASP A 268 -4.72 19.62 19.82
N PRO A 269 -4.58 18.39 19.29
CA PRO A 269 -4.84 18.09 17.88
C PRO A 269 -6.33 18.28 17.49
N PHE A 270 -7.22 18.54 18.47
CA PHE A 270 -8.67 18.71 18.30
C PHE A 270 -9.18 20.09 18.80
N GLY A 271 -8.27 21.05 19.03
CA GLY A 271 -8.60 22.42 19.46
C GLY A 271 -9.25 23.26 18.36
#